data_81673971f629bc540316a1f0a5f3d07d
#
_entry.id   81673971f629bc540316a1f0a5f3d07d
#
_cell.length_a   1.000
_cell.length_b   1.000
_cell.length_c   1.000
_cell.angle_alpha   90.00
_cell.angle_beta   90.00
_cell.angle_gamma   90.00
#
_symmetry.space_group_name_H-M   'P 1'
#
loop_
_entity.id
_entity.type
_entity.pdbx_description
1 polymer ?
#
loop_
_entity_poly.entity_id
_entity_poly.type
_entity_poly.pdbx_seq_one_letter_code
_entity_poly.pdbx_strand_id
1 'polypeptide(L)'
;AIGCLILAVFFVVPLRNCGCATIQQLIQKHFSPTAGLITSVLATLGLGLNIVSQLLSANVLLSSMFGLNTLTCTAISVVTMACYVIFGGVNSTGLLGIVKSVLLYIAVLVCGGAALVLSGGIGSIQAVLPHDQYFNLFARGVGKDLGAGVSVILGVISTQTYVQALLA
;
A
#
# COMPACT_ATOMS: atom_id res chain seq x y z
N ALA A 1 6.20 4.37 -6.11
CA ALA A 1 7.38 5.23 -5.98
C ALA A 1 7.10 6.66 -6.45
N ILE A 2 6.67 6.89 -7.70
CA ILE A 2 6.45 8.25 -8.26
C ILE A 2 5.44 9.06 -7.43
N GLY A 3 4.30 8.49 -7.04
CA GLY A 3 3.30 9.15 -6.20
C GLY A 3 3.86 9.60 -4.84
N CYS A 4 4.68 8.76 -4.20
CA CYS A 4 5.34 9.12 -2.94
C CYS A 4 6.39 10.23 -3.14
N LEU A 5 7.12 10.24 -4.26
CA LEU A 5 8.06 11.30 -4.60
C LEU A 5 7.34 12.64 -4.80
N ILE A 6 6.25 12.66 -5.56
CA ILE A 6 5.43 13.85 -5.76
C ILE A 6 4.90 14.36 -4.42
N LEU A 7 4.38 13.47 -3.58
CA LEU A 7 3.88 13.80 -2.25
C LEU A 7 5.00 14.40 -1.38
N ALA A 8 6.19 13.79 -1.39
CA ALA A 8 7.33 14.25 -0.60
C ALA A 8 7.85 15.62 -1.05
N VAL A 9 7.94 15.87 -2.36
CA VAL A 9 8.52 17.12 -2.88
C VAL A 9 7.53 18.29 -2.82
N PHE A 10 6.27 18.05 -3.19
CA PHE A 10 5.31 19.14 -3.35
C PHE A 10 4.40 19.36 -2.14
N PHE A 11 4.10 18.31 -1.38
CA PHE A 11 3.06 18.36 -0.34
C PHE A 11 3.59 18.35 1.09
N VAL A 12 4.82 17.91 1.35
CA VAL A 12 5.35 17.82 2.72
C VAL A 12 5.39 19.19 3.40
N VAL A 13 5.96 20.19 2.74
CA VAL A 13 6.12 21.52 3.33
C VAL A 13 4.77 22.21 3.58
N PRO A 14 3.84 22.30 2.62
CA PRO A 14 2.55 22.93 2.86
C PRO A 14 1.69 22.17 3.86
N LEU A 15 1.71 20.83 3.86
CA LEU A 15 0.95 20.03 4.81
C LEU A 15 1.47 20.20 6.25
N ARG A 16 2.78 20.19 6.44
CA ARG A 16 3.39 20.37 7.76
C ARG A 16 3.12 21.75 8.35
N ASN A 17 3.06 22.78 7.51
CA ASN A 17 2.78 24.15 7.92
C ASN A 17 1.29 24.41 8.22
N CYS A 18 0.38 23.51 7.80
CA CYS A 18 -1.06 23.65 8.07
C CYS A 18 -1.43 23.41 9.54
N GLY A 19 -0.60 22.73 10.32
CA GLY A 19 -0.85 22.41 11.72
C GLY A 19 -2.05 21.48 11.93
N CYS A 20 -2.42 20.69 10.90
CA CYS A 20 -3.51 19.72 10.96
C CYS A 20 -2.94 18.31 11.16
N ALA A 21 -3.56 17.50 12.00
CA ALA A 21 -3.13 16.12 12.25
C ALA A 21 -3.69 15.12 11.21
N THR A 22 -4.73 15.49 10.48
CA THR A 22 -5.39 14.62 9.48
C THR A 22 -5.85 15.40 8.27
N ILE A 23 -6.02 14.69 7.12
CA ILE A 23 -6.57 15.28 5.90
C ILE A 23 -7.98 15.81 6.13
N GLN A 24 -8.79 15.12 6.95
CA GLN A 24 -10.16 15.53 7.27
C GLN A 24 -10.19 16.87 7.99
N GLN A 25 -9.26 17.12 8.92
CA GLN A 25 -9.11 18.43 9.57
C GLN A 25 -8.69 19.51 8.57
N LEU A 26 -7.83 19.18 7.63
CA LEU A 26 -7.43 20.10 6.56
C LEU A 26 -8.63 20.49 5.69
N ILE A 27 -9.45 19.52 5.29
CA ILE A 27 -10.67 19.77 4.51
C ILE A 27 -11.68 20.59 5.31
N GLN A 28 -11.87 20.26 6.59
CA GLN A 28 -12.75 21.01 7.48
C GLN A 28 -12.34 22.49 7.61
N LYS A 29 -11.04 22.74 7.71
CA LYS A 29 -10.49 24.09 7.86
C LYS A 29 -10.61 24.93 6.59
N HIS A 30 -10.48 24.32 5.40
CA HIS A 30 -10.43 25.06 4.13
C HIS A 30 -11.78 25.10 3.39
N PHE A 31 -12.68 24.15 3.62
CA PHE A 31 -13.95 24.08 2.89
C PHE A 31 -15.14 24.34 3.81
N SER A 32 -15.53 23.35 4.60
CA SER A 32 -16.62 23.49 5.57
C SER A 32 -16.61 22.35 6.59
N PRO A 33 -17.25 22.55 7.76
CA PRO A 33 -17.41 21.47 8.75
C PRO A 33 -18.14 20.25 8.20
N THR A 34 -19.16 20.47 7.37
CA THR A 34 -19.94 19.40 6.73
C THR A 34 -19.09 18.56 5.77
N ALA A 35 -18.23 19.20 4.97
CA ALA A 35 -17.30 18.50 4.07
C ALA A 35 -16.31 17.65 4.87
N GLY A 36 -15.78 18.15 5.98
CA GLY A 36 -14.91 17.40 6.88
C GLY A 36 -15.60 16.17 7.46
N LEU A 37 -16.86 16.28 7.87
CA LEU A 37 -17.63 15.17 8.42
C LEU A 37 -17.88 14.08 7.36
N ILE A 38 -18.33 14.44 6.18
CA ILE A 38 -18.56 13.50 5.08
C ILE A 38 -17.25 12.76 4.73
N THR A 39 -16.15 13.50 4.60
CA THR A 39 -14.84 12.92 4.30
C THR A 39 -14.37 11.96 5.41
N SER A 40 -14.65 12.28 6.68
CA SER A 40 -14.32 11.41 7.82
C SER A 40 -15.09 10.09 7.76
N VAL A 41 -16.38 10.12 7.47
CA VAL A 41 -17.20 8.91 7.34
C VAL A 41 -16.70 8.05 6.18
N LEU A 42 -16.50 8.64 5.02
CA LEU A 42 -16.00 7.91 3.85
C LEU A 42 -14.60 7.31 4.08
N ALA A 43 -13.70 8.06 4.72
CA ALA A 43 -12.37 7.57 5.06
C ALA A 43 -12.43 6.40 6.05
N THR A 44 -13.30 6.47 7.05
CA THR A 44 -13.48 5.38 8.04
C THR A 44 -13.99 4.11 7.37
N LEU A 45 -14.99 4.22 6.48
CA LEU A 45 -15.47 3.09 5.70
C LEU A 45 -14.37 2.49 4.81
N GLY A 46 -13.61 3.35 4.12
CA GLY A 46 -12.48 2.91 3.28
C GLY A 46 -11.39 2.19 4.08
N LEU A 47 -11.04 2.69 5.27
CA LEU A 47 -10.09 2.04 6.16
C LEU A 47 -10.62 0.69 6.67
N GLY A 48 -11.91 0.61 7.02
CA GLY A 48 -12.55 -0.64 7.43
C GLY A 48 -12.47 -1.72 6.34
N LEU A 49 -12.80 -1.38 5.10
CA LEU A 49 -12.66 -2.29 3.96
C LEU A 49 -11.21 -2.70 3.71
N ASN A 50 -10.28 -1.79 3.88
CA ASN A 50 -8.84 -2.10 3.75
C ASN A 50 -8.39 -3.12 4.81
N ILE A 51 -8.81 -2.96 6.07
CA ILE A 51 -8.49 -3.92 7.14
C ILE A 51 -9.02 -5.31 6.80
N VAL A 52 -10.26 -5.42 6.33
CA VAL A 52 -10.86 -6.70 5.91
C VAL A 52 -10.05 -7.34 4.79
N SER A 53 -9.66 -6.56 3.77
CA SER A 53 -8.83 -7.02 2.66
C SER A 53 -7.47 -7.54 3.12
N GLN A 54 -6.81 -6.86 4.06
CA GLN A 54 -5.53 -7.28 4.64
C GLN A 54 -5.66 -8.58 5.45
N LEU A 55 -6.74 -8.73 6.24
CA LEU A 55 -7.01 -9.96 6.98
C LEU A 55 -7.26 -11.14 6.04
N LEU A 56 -8.02 -10.94 4.97
CA LEU A 56 -8.25 -12.00 3.97
C LEU A 56 -6.92 -12.43 3.31
N SER A 57 -6.07 -11.50 2.96
CA SER A 57 -4.75 -11.79 2.39
C SER A 57 -3.86 -12.57 3.37
N ALA A 58 -3.84 -12.19 4.65
CA ALA A 58 -3.12 -12.90 5.70
C ALA A 58 -3.66 -14.31 5.90
N ASN A 59 -4.99 -14.49 5.87
CA ASN A 59 -5.64 -15.79 6.02
C ASN A 59 -5.28 -16.75 4.88
N VAL A 60 -5.30 -16.29 3.63
CA VAL A 60 -4.90 -17.10 2.47
C VAL A 60 -3.45 -17.57 2.62
N LEU A 61 -2.56 -16.67 3.05
CA LEU A 61 -1.15 -16.99 3.25
C LEU A 61 -0.95 -18.01 4.38
N LEU A 62 -1.54 -17.79 5.55
CA LEU A 62 -1.45 -18.73 6.69
C LEU A 62 -2.07 -20.07 6.37
N SER A 63 -3.23 -20.08 5.71
CA SER A 63 -3.91 -21.31 5.30
C SER A 63 -3.07 -22.12 4.30
N SER A 64 -2.42 -21.45 3.34
CA SER A 64 -1.56 -22.12 2.35
C SER A 64 -0.26 -22.67 2.95
N MET A 65 0.31 -21.99 3.96
CA MET A 65 1.56 -22.41 4.59
C MET A 65 1.36 -23.50 5.66
N PHE A 66 0.31 -23.40 6.46
CA PHE A 66 0.10 -24.26 7.62
C PHE A 66 -1.09 -25.22 7.48
N GLY A 67 -1.87 -25.12 6.41
CA GLY A 67 -3.06 -25.98 6.21
C GLY A 67 -4.17 -25.74 7.25
N LEU A 68 -4.16 -24.58 7.93
CA LEU A 68 -5.10 -24.26 9.00
C LEU A 68 -6.46 -23.81 8.46
N ASN A 69 -7.50 -24.00 9.27
CA ASN A 69 -8.83 -23.52 8.98
C ASN A 69 -8.86 -21.96 9.00
N THR A 70 -9.67 -21.37 8.13
CA THR A 70 -9.83 -19.90 7.98
C THR A 70 -10.12 -19.20 9.30
N LEU A 71 -10.96 -19.78 10.16
CA LEU A 71 -11.27 -19.21 11.47
C LEU A 71 -10.04 -19.12 12.38
N THR A 72 -9.24 -20.16 12.41
CA THR A 72 -7.98 -20.21 13.20
C THR A 72 -6.97 -19.20 12.66
N CYS A 73 -6.82 -19.10 11.34
CA CYS A 73 -5.95 -18.11 10.70
C CYS A 73 -6.37 -16.68 11.04
N THR A 74 -7.67 -16.41 11.01
CA THR A 74 -8.21 -15.09 11.39
C THR A 74 -7.92 -14.77 12.86
N ALA A 75 -8.16 -15.71 13.75
CA ALA A 75 -7.89 -15.52 15.19
C ALA A 75 -6.41 -15.23 15.44
N ILE A 76 -5.51 -16.00 14.85
CA ILE A 76 -4.05 -15.80 14.97
C ILE A 76 -3.67 -14.41 14.44
N SER A 77 -4.17 -14.02 13.27
CA SER A 77 -3.87 -12.71 12.65
C SER A 77 -4.35 -11.56 13.52
N VAL A 78 -5.57 -11.63 14.04
CA VAL A 78 -6.15 -10.59 14.91
C VAL A 78 -5.39 -10.48 16.23
N VAL A 79 -5.10 -11.62 16.89
CA VAL A 79 -4.34 -11.62 18.15
C VAL A 79 -2.93 -11.07 17.95
N THR A 80 -2.25 -11.49 16.90
CA THR A 80 -0.90 -10.97 16.59
C THR A 80 -0.93 -9.46 16.32
N MET A 81 -1.93 -9.00 15.57
CA MET A 81 -2.11 -7.57 15.30
C MET A 81 -2.42 -6.78 16.58
N ALA A 82 -3.30 -7.28 17.42
CA ALA A 82 -3.62 -6.66 18.71
C ALA A 82 -2.39 -6.60 19.64
N CYS A 83 -1.64 -7.67 19.72
CA CYS A 83 -0.41 -7.70 20.51
C CYS A 83 0.59 -6.64 20.08
N TYR A 84 0.92 -6.54 18.79
CA TYR A 84 1.92 -5.58 18.38
C TYR A 84 1.44 -4.12 18.49
N VAL A 85 0.13 -3.87 18.33
CA VAL A 85 -0.44 -2.53 18.51
C VAL A 85 -0.42 -2.11 19.98
N ILE A 86 -0.83 -3.02 20.89
CA ILE A 86 -0.89 -2.73 22.33
C ILE A 86 0.51 -2.52 22.91
N PHE A 87 1.45 -3.41 22.59
CA PHE A 87 2.82 -3.35 23.16
C PHE A 87 3.74 -2.43 22.39
N GLY A 88 3.52 -2.20 21.11
CA GLY A 88 4.44 -1.49 20.25
C GLY A 88 4.13 -0.01 20.03
N GLY A 89 2.90 0.40 20.16
CA GLY A 89 2.48 1.79 19.91
C GLY A 89 2.83 2.31 18.51
N VAL A 90 2.83 3.62 18.36
CA VAL A 90 3.08 4.31 17.07
C VAL A 90 4.52 4.11 16.58
N ASN A 91 5.50 4.14 17.48
CA ASN A 91 6.91 3.99 17.11
C ASN A 91 7.24 2.60 16.57
N SER A 92 6.59 1.57 17.10
CA SER A 92 6.78 0.20 16.66
C SER A 92 6.24 -0.03 15.26
N THR A 93 5.15 0.63 14.87
CA THR A 93 4.60 0.53 13.51
C THR A 93 5.56 1.09 12.47
N GLY A 94 6.29 2.16 12.78
CA GLY A 94 7.34 2.70 11.94
C GLY A 94 8.51 1.73 11.74
N LEU A 95 9.01 1.15 12.83
CA LEU A 95 10.09 0.16 12.78
C LEU A 95 9.68 -1.10 11.99
N LEU A 96 8.48 -1.62 12.22
CA LEU A 96 7.92 -2.73 11.45
C LEU A 96 7.80 -2.41 9.96
N GLY A 97 7.47 -1.17 9.62
CA GLY A 97 7.43 -0.69 8.24
C GLY A 97 8.81 -0.79 7.55
N ILE A 98 9.88 -0.43 8.24
CA ILE A 98 11.26 -0.54 7.73
C ILE A 98 11.63 -2.01 7.55
N VAL A 99 11.42 -2.85 8.57
CA VAL A 99 11.70 -4.29 8.49
C VAL A 99 10.94 -4.95 7.35
N LYS A 100 9.64 -4.67 7.23
CA LYS A 100 8.80 -5.15 6.12
C LYS A 100 9.36 -4.75 4.75
N SER A 101 9.79 -3.50 4.60
CA SER A 101 10.36 -3.01 3.33
C SER A 101 11.64 -3.73 2.97
N VAL A 102 12.55 -3.90 3.93
CA VAL A 102 13.81 -4.63 3.72
C VAL A 102 13.54 -6.09 3.32
N LEU A 103 12.67 -6.78 4.05
CA LEU A 103 12.28 -8.16 3.73
C LEU A 103 11.64 -8.27 2.35
N LEU A 104 10.80 -7.30 1.97
CA LEU A 104 10.17 -7.27 0.65
C LEU A 104 11.22 -7.14 -0.46
N TYR A 105 12.19 -6.25 -0.32
CA TYR A 105 13.27 -6.11 -1.31
C TYR A 105 14.11 -7.38 -1.42
N ILE A 106 14.47 -7.99 -0.29
CA ILE A 106 15.19 -9.27 -0.28
C ILE A 106 14.37 -10.36 -0.99
N ALA A 107 13.08 -10.49 -0.65
CA ALA A 107 12.21 -11.48 -1.28
C ALA A 107 12.09 -11.26 -2.79
N VAL A 108 11.91 -10.03 -3.25
CA VAL A 108 11.82 -9.71 -4.68
C VAL A 108 13.13 -10.03 -5.40
N LEU A 109 14.28 -9.72 -4.81
CA LEU A 109 15.59 -10.02 -5.40
C LEU A 109 15.83 -11.54 -5.46
N VAL A 110 15.52 -12.27 -4.41
CA VAL A 110 15.69 -13.73 -4.36
C VAL A 110 14.75 -14.42 -5.33
N CYS A 111 13.43 -14.09 -5.27
CA CYS A 111 12.45 -14.69 -6.17
C CYS A 111 12.67 -14.30 -7.62
N GLY A 112 13.01 -13.04 -7.89
CA GLY A 112 13.32 -12.56 -9.23
C GLY A 112 14.58 -13.22 -9.79
N GLY A 113 15.64 -13.31 -8.97
CA GLY A 113 16.86 -14.01 -9.34
C GLY A 113 16.65 -15.51 -9.58
N ALA A 114 15.93 -16.19 -8.71
CA ALA A 114 15.56 -17.59 -8.88
C ALA A 114 14.74 -17.81 -10.15
N ALA A 115 13.75 -16.95 -10.40
CA ALA A 115 12.93 -17.02 -11.62
C ALA A 115 13.78 -16.85 -12.89
N LEU A 116 14.73 -15.91 -12.89
CA LEU A 116 15.66 -15.70 -14.01
C LEU A 116 16.55 -16.92 -14.27
N VAL A 117 17.08 -17.53 -13.21
CA VAL A 117 17.93 -18.72 -13.32
C VAL A 117 17.14 -19.93 -13.82
N LEU A 118 15.95 -20.17 -13.23
CA LEU A 118 15.09 -21.29 -13.62
C LEU A 118 14.51 -21.16 -15.03
N SER A 119 14.30 -19.92 -15.50
CA SER A 119 13.79 -19.65 -16.85
C SER A 119 14.88 -19.70 -17.94
N GLY A 120 16.15 -19.92 -17.58
CA GLY A 120 17.25 -19.92 -18.55
C GLY A 120 17.70 -18.54 -19.01
N GLY A 121 17.40 -17.50 -18.22
CA GLY A 121 17.81 -16.12 -18.48
C GLY A 121 16.75 -15.27 -19.20
N ILE A 122 17.06 -13.99 -19.34
CA ILE A 122 16.14 -12.98 -19.92
C ILE A 122 15.75 -13.31 -21.36
N GLY A 123 16.69 -13.88 -22.15
CA GLY A 123 16.44 -14.25 -23.54
C GLY A 123 15.35 -15.34 -23.69
N SER A 124 15.35 -16.34 -22.79
CA SER A 124 14.33 -17.40 -22.79
C SER A 124 12.96 -16.86 -22.38
N ILE A 125 12.92 -15.92 -21.44
CA ILE A 125 11.69 -15.25 -21.02
C ILE A 125 11.11 -14.44 -22.18
N GLN A 126 11.93 -13.69 -22.90
CA GLN A 126 11.51 -12.92 -24.08
C GLN A 126 11.01 -13.79 -25.23
N ALA A 127 11.57 -15.00 -25.38
CA ALA A 127 11.14 -15.93 -26.43
C ALA A 127 9.77 -16.56 -26.16
N VAL A 128 9.40 -16.74 -24.87
CA VAL A 128 8.14 -17.38 -24.46
C VAL A 128 7.01 -16.37 -24.25
N LEU A 129 7.35 -15.18 -23.77
CA LEU A 129 6.33 -14.15 -23.50
C LEU A 129 6.11 -13.25 -24.72
N PRO A 130 4.83 -12.99 -25.10
CA PRO A 130 4.50 -12.05 -26.17
C PRO A 130 5.08 -10.66 -25.86
N HIS A 131 6.00 -10.21 -26.72
CA HIS A 131 6.73 -8.95 -26.52
C HIS A 131 5.79 -7.74 -26.37
N ASP A 132 4.68 -7.74 -27.14
CA ASP A 132 3.73 -6.62 -27.15
C ASP A 132 2.91 -6.48 -25.87
N GLN A 133 2.74 -7.57 -25.10
CA GLN A 133 1.93 -7.54 -23.87
C GLN A 133 2.76 -7.32 -22.61
N TYR A 134 3.97 -7.83 -22.55
CA TYR A 134 4.77 -7.85 -21.33
C TYR A 134 5.91 -6.84 -21.31
N PHE A 135 6.45 -6.49 -22.49
CA PHE A 135 7.57 -5.56 -22.61
C PHE A 135 7.17 -4.18 -23.16
N ASN A 136 5.89 -3.99 -23.45
CA ASN A 136 5.36 -2.70 -23.87
C ASN A 136 4.63 -2.03 -22.69
N LEU A 137 5.09 -0.84 -22.27
CA LEU A 137 4.47 -0.08 -21.19
C LEU A 137 3.03 0.32 -21.51
N PHE A 138 2.64 0.35 -22.77
CA PHE A 138 1.33 0.78 -23.25
C PHE A 138 0.56 -0.35 -23.96
N ALA A 139 0.75 -1.59 -23.49
CA ALA A 139 0.17 -2.78 -24.10
C ALA A 139 -1.36 -2.76 -24.19
N ARG A 140 -2.03 -2.09 -23.23
CA ARG A 140 -3.51 -1.96 -23.20
C ARG A 140 -4.03 -0.71 -23.89
N GLY A 141 -3.13 0.10 -24.45
CA GLY A 141 -3.40 1.40 -25.05
C GLY A 141 -2.99 2.56 -24.15
N VAL A 142 -2.38 3.57 -24.77
CA VAL A 142 -1.77 4.73 -24.09
C VAL A 142 -2.74 5.39 -23.09
N GLY A 143 -4.01 5.55 -23.46
CA GLY A 143 -5.01 6.19 -22.60
C GLY A 143 -5.34 5.37 -21.34
N LYS A 144 -5.45 4.03 -21.48
CA LYS A 144 -5.78 3.14 -20.35
C LYS A 144 -4.62 3.01 -19.37
N ASP A 145 -3.41 2.85 -19.87
CA ASP A 145 -2.23 2.65 -19.04
C ASP A 145 -1.78 3.95 -18.37
N LEU A 146 -1.84 5.08 -19.06
CA LEU A 146 -1.65 6.39 -18.45
C LEU A 146 -2.73 6.69 -17.40
N GLY A 147 -4.01 6.40 -17.70
CA GLY A 147 -5.11 6.58 -16.77
C GLY A 147 -4.93 5.74 -15.50
N ALA A 148 -4.51 4.49 -15.63
CA ALA A 148 -4.19 3.62 -14.50
C ALA A 148 -3.00 4.17 -13.68
N GLY A 149 -1.95 4.62 -14.35
CA GLY A 149 -0.79 5.24 -13.70
C GLY A 149 -1.16 6.50 -12.91
N VAL A 150 -1.91 7.41 -13.53
CA VAL A 150 -2.41 8.64 -12.88
C VAL A 150 -3.33 8.30 -11.70
N SER A 151 -4.22 7.32 -11.86
CA SER A 151 -5.12 6.87 -10.79
C SER A 151 -4.34 6.36 -9.56
N VAL A 152 -3.28 5.58 -9.77
CA VAL A 152 -2.41 5.09 -8.68
C VAL A 152 -1.69 6.26 -8.01
N ILE A 153 -1.18 7.23 -8.77
CA ILE A 153 -0.50 8.42 -8.22
C ILE A 153 -1.48 9.24 -7.36
N LEU A 154 -2.67 9.53 -7.89
CA LEU A 154 -3.71 10.24 -7.14
C LEU A 154 -4.17 9.45 -5.91
N GLY A 155 -4.29 8.13 -6.03
CA GLY A 155 -4.59 7.24 -4.91
C GLY A 155 -3.57 7.37 -3.78
N VAL A 156 -2.28 7.39 -4.08
CA VAL A 156 -1.22 7.58 -3.07
C VAL A 156 -1.32 8.95 -2.41
N ILE A 157 -1.53 10.01 -3.19
CA ILE A 157 -1.61 11.39 -2.67
C ILE A 157 -2.84 11.59 -1.78
N SER A 158 -3.98 10.96 -2.11
CA SER A 158 -5.23 11.09 -1.36
C SER A 158 -5.37 10.11 -0.20
N THR A 159 -4.51 9.09 -0.11
CA THR A 159 -4.59 8.09 0.96
C THR A 159 -4.10 8.68 2.29
N GLN A 160 -5.01 8.71 3.26
CA GLN A 160 -4.74 9.26 4.59
C GLN A 160 -3.50 8.67 5.26
N THR A 161 -3.23 7.39 5.10
CA THR A 161 -2.09 6.69 5.73
C THR A 161 -0.74 7.30 5.36
N TYR A 162 -0.57 7.72 4.10
CA TYR A 162 0.68 8.37 3.66
C TYR A 162 0.76 9.81 4.12
N VAL A 163 -0.35 10.54 4.05
CA VAL A 163 -0.39 11.96 4.43
C VAL A 163 -0.30 12.14 5.95
N GLN A 164 -0.93 11.27 6.72
CA GLN A 164 -0.86 11.32 8.19
C GLN A 164 0.58 11.12 8.71
N ALA A 165 1.36 10.26 8.07
CA ALA A 165 2.76 10.08 8.40
C ALA A 165 3.62 11.35 8.16
N LEU A 166 3.15 12.27 7.30
CA LEU A 166 3.81 13.54 7.03
C LEU A 166 3.32 14.67 7.93
N LEU A 167 2.11 14.53 8.50
CA LEU A 167 1.50 15.51 9.41
C LEU A 167 1.93 15.29 10.88
N ALA A 168 2.35 14.08 11.21
CA ALA A 168 2.91 13.72 12.52
C ALA A 168 4.36 14.16 12.66
#